data_1e0563d464605ec28e1ecc5f6057dc61
#
_entry.id   1e0563d464605ec28e1ecc5f6057dc61
#
_cell.length_a   1.000
_cell.length_b   1.000
_cell.length_c   1.000
_cell.angle_alpha   90.00
_cell.angle_beta   90.00
_cell.angle_gamma   90.00
#
_symmetry.space_group_name_H-M   'P 1'
#
loop_
_entity.id
_entity.type
_entity.pdbx_description
1 polymer ?
#
loop_
_entity_poly.entity_id
_entity_poly.type
_entity_poly.pdbx_seq_one_letter_code
_entity_poly.pdbx_strand_id
1 'polypeptide(L)'
;MDGVKIQLALASAYTIADALDRINVPNIITGFTTFGSPDYETRSKRGFTRFEALMLPIIKNWNEKANSPEIRARMGCVCETFPLLNNVDGESAAQLATLFAGRMEDKKIMLVMSDGEPCATGSGFHQHLRTVTKEIETLSDIELMAIGILTDEPRRYYKNYALVNSVEELGPSVVTELSRIILM
;
A
#
# COMPACT_ATOMS: atom_id res chain seq x y z
N MET A 1 -4.23 -0.59 -10.95
CA MET A 1 -2.80 -0.48 -11.39
C MET A 1 -2.49 -1.66 -12.29
N ASP A 2 -1.99 -1.42 -13.50
CA ASP A 2 -1.66 -2.46 -14.47
C ASP A 2 -0.42 -2.08 -15.32
N GLY A 3 -0.01 -2.96 -16.24
CA GLY A 3 1.09 -2.71 -17.18
C GLY A 3 2.38 -2.23 -16.51
N VAL A 4 2.94 -1.13 -17.01
CA VAL A 4 4.20 -0.55 -16.49
C VAL A 4 4.04 -0.05 -15.05
N LYS A 5 2.88 0.42 -14.66
CA LYS A 5 2.63 0.96 -13.33
C LYS A 5 2.77 -0.10 -12.24
N ILE A 6 2.16 -1.28 -12.41
CA ILE A 6 2.31 -2.35 -11.43
C ILE A 6 3.74 -2.90 -11.39
N GLN A 7 4.43 -2.96 -12.53
CA GLN A 7 5.83 -3.37 -12.57
C GLN A 7 6.71 -2.40 -11.79
N LEU A 8 6.49 -1.08 -11.96
CA LEU A 8 7.22 -0.05 -11.23
C LEU A 8 6.92 -0.13 -9.72
N ALA A 9 5.66 -0.33 -9.34
CA ALA A 9 5.27 -0.51 -7.93
C ALA A 9 5.93 -1.75 -7.31
N LEU A 10 5.92 -2.89 -8.00
CA LEU A 10 6.57 -4.12 -7.52
C LEU A 10 8.08 -3.97 -7.39
N ALA A 11 8.74 -3.36 -8.38
CA ALA A 11 10.17 -3.08 -8.32
C ALA A 11 10.51 -2.13 -7.16
N SER A 12 9.65 -1.13 -6.92
CA SER A 12 9.76 -0.19 -5.81
C SER A 12 9.63 -0.91 -4.46
N ALA A 13 8.59 -1.70 -4.29
CA ALA A 13 8.36 -2.47 -3.06
C ALA A 13 9.50 -3.44 -2.77
N TYR A 14 9.99 -4.15 -3.80
CA TYR A 14 11.14 -5.04 -3.67
C TYR A 14 12.40 -4.29 -3.23
N THR A 15 12.73 -3.19 -3.90
CA THR A 15 13.96 -2.43 -3.63
C THR A 15 13.96 -1.86 -2.23
N ILE A 16 12.84 -1.31 -1.77
CA ILE A 16 12.69 -0.80 -0.40
C ILE A 16 12.82 -1.94 0.61
N ALA A 17 12.13 -3.06 0.38
CA ALA A 17 12.17 -4.19 1.30
C ALA A 17 13.57 -4.82 1.40
N ASP A 18 14.29 -4.99 0.28
CA ASP A 18 15.67 -5.50 0.29
C ASP A 18 16.62 -4.55 1.03
N ALA A 19 16.47 -3.25 0.85
CA ALA A 19 17.26 -2.25 1.58
C ALA A 19 16.98 -2.30 3.09
N LEU A 20 15.72 -2.39 3.51
CA LEU A 20 15.32 -2.52 4.92
C LEU A 20 15.81 -3.84 5.53
N ASP A 21 15.71 -4.93 4.78
CA ASP A 21 16.21 -6.25 5.21
C ASP A 21 17.72 -6.27 5.47
N ARG A 22 18.50 -5.51 4.69
CA ARG A 22 19.98 -5.39 4.86
C ARG A 22 20.36 -4.69 6.16
N ILE A 23 19.54 -3.79 6.65
CA ILE A 23 19.75 -3.08 7.92
C ILE A 23 18.89 -3.66 9.06
N ASN A 24 18.32 -4.85 8.86
CA ASN A 24 17.48 -5.57 9.83
C ASN A 24 16.25 -4.80 10.32
N VAL A 25 15.64 -3.96 9.48
CA VAL A 25 14.36 -3.33 9.77
C VAL A 25 13.24 -4.28 9.33
N PRO A 26 12.37 -4.74 10.27
CA PRO A 26 11.25 -5.61 9.93
C PRO A 26 10.31 -4.93 8.93
N ASN A 27 9.93 -5.66 7.89
CA ASN A 27 9.04 -5.13 6.87
C ASN A 27 8.15 -6.21 6.27
N ILE A 28 6.98 -5.83 5.79
CA ILE A 28 5.99 -6.69 5.15
C ILE A 28 5.58 -6.06 3.81
N ILE A 29 5.36 -6.89 2.79
CA ILE A 29 4.80 -6.44 1.51
C ILE A 29 3.43 -7.08 1.35
N THR A 30 2.42 -6.23 1.16
CA THR A 30 1.05 -6.65 0.89
C THR A 30 0.55 -6.00 -0.40
N GLY A 31 -0.36 -6.70 -1.08
CA GLY A 31 -1.16 -6.10 -2.14
C GLY A 31 -2.55 -5.73 -1.62
N PHE A 32 -3.29 -4.95 -2.41
CA PHE A 32 -4.72 -4.75 -2.23
C PHE A 32 -5.40 -4.64 -3.58
N THR A 33 -6.53 -5.32 -3.71
CA THR A 33 -7.38 -5.34 -4.90
C THR A 33 -8.77 -5.77 -4.49
N THR A 34 -9.70 -5.84 -5.44
CA THR A 34 -11.01 -6.43 -5.21
C THR A 34 -11.10 -7.82 -5.83
N PHE A 35 -12.11 -8.57 -5.41
CA PHE A 35 -12.39 -9.91 -5.88
C PHE A 35 -13.90 -10.14 -6.01
N GLY A 36 -14.29 -10.90 -7.01
CA GLY A 36 -15.67 -11.29 -7.23
C GLY A 36 -16.48 -10.29 -8.07
N SER A 37 -17.76 -10.61 -8.23
CA SER A 37 -18.71 -9.78 -8.97
C SER A 37 -19.33 -8.72 -8.05
N PRO A 38 -19.74 -7.57 -8.60
CA PRO A 38 -20.48 -6.54 -7.85
C PRO A 38 -21.76 -7.05 -7.16
N ASP A 39 -22.33 -8.16 -7.62
CA ASP A 39 -23.58 -8.70 -7.08
C ASP A 39 -23.41 -9.55 -5.83
N TYR A 40 -22.18 -9.91 -5.44
CA TYR A 40 -21.93 -10.86 -4.36
C TYR A 40 -21.94 -10.26 -2.98
N GLU A 41 -21.40 -9.08 -2.82
CA GLU A 41 -21.24 -8.48 -1.51
C GLU A 41 -21.50 -6.99 -1.54
N THR A 42 -22.38 -6.53 -0.67
CA THR A 42 -22.63 -5.11 -0.45
C THR A 42 -22.17 -4.74 0.93
N ARG A 43 -21.24 -3.80 1.01
CA ARG A 43 -20.80 -3.15 2.24
C ARG A 43 -21.20 -1.69 2.23
N SER A 44 -21.93 -1.26 3.26
CA SER A 44 -22.24 0.14 3.49
C SER A 44 -21.83 0.51 4.91
N LYS A 45 -20.87 1.41 5.06
CA LYS A 45 -20.35 1.83 6.34
C LYS A 45 -19.73 3.22 6.24
N ARG A 46 -20.02 4.09 7.21
CA ARG A 46 -19.40 5.42 7.33
C ARG A 46 -19.50 6.27 6.05
N GLY A 47 -20.61 6.21 5.34
CA GLY A 47 -20.86 7.04 4.15
C GLY A 47 -20.25 6.52 2.86
N PHE A 48 -19.71 5.30 2.83
CA PHE A 48 -19.31 4.65 1.59
C PHE A 48 -20.02 3.31 1.39
N THR A 49 -20.15 2.89 0.15
CA THR A 49 -20.70 1.59 -0.24
C THR A 49 -19.80 0.93 -1.26
N ARG A 50 -19.48 -0.33 -1.07
CA ARG A 50 -18.83 -1.18 -2.07
C ARG A 50 -19.58 -2.50 -2.27
N PHE A 51 -19.42 -3.09 -3.44
CA PHE A 51 -20.06 -4.35 -3.81
C PHE A 51 -19.06 -5.51 -3.88
N GLU A 52 -17.83 -5.26 -4.34
CA GLU A 52 -16.80 -6.29 -4.44
C GLU A 52 -16.19 -6.64 -3.07
N ALA A 53 -15.76 -7.87 -2.90
CA ALA A 53 -14.96 -8.28 -1.76
C ALA A 53 -13.52 -7.76 -1.85
N LEU A 54 -12.89 -7.49 -0.71
CA LEU A 54 -11.46 -7.13 -0.68
C LEU A 54 -10.60 -8.39 -0.75
N MET A 55 -9.49 -8.27 -1.49
CA MET A 55 -8.39 -9.23 -1.48
C MET A 55 -7.11 -8.50 -1.07
N LEU A 56 -6.49 -8.94 0.02
CA LEU A 56 -5.32 -8.33 0.63
C LEU A 56 -4.18 -9.37 0.75
N PRO A 57 -3.54 -9.77 -0.36
CA PRO A 57 -2.51 -10.79 -0.34
C PRO A 57 -1.27 -10.33 0.40
N ILE A 58 -0.69 -11.21 1.22
CA ILE A 58 0.65 -11.02 1.79
C ILE A 58 1.66 -11.63 0.83
N ILE A 59 2.49 -10.78 0.24
CA ILE A 59 3.52 -11.16 -0.73
C ILE A 59 4.82 -11.54 -0.01
N LYS A 60 5.22 -10.74 0.98
CA LYS A 60 6.36 -11.00 1.87
C LYS A 60 5.91 -10.77 3.31
N ASN A 61 6.12 -11.71 4.19
CA ASN A 61 5.80 -11.57 5.61
C ASN A 61 6.98 -10.94 6.39
N TRP A 62 6.74 -10.51 7.64
CA TRP A 62 7.71 -9.86 8.53
C TRP A 62 9.04 -10.62 8.69
N ASN A 63 9.00 -11.95 8.76
CA ASN A 63 10.16 -12.81 9.00
C ASN A 63 10.81 -13.33 7.71
N GLU A 64 10.31 -12.97 6.54
CA GLU A 64 10.88 -13.38 5.26
C GLU A 64 11.86 -12.33 4.75
N LYS A 65 12.81 -12.72 3.89
CA LYS A 65 13.79 -11.83 3.27
C LYS A 65 13.43 -11.60 1.80
N ALA A 66 13.40 -10.34 1.37
CA ALA A 66 13.02 -9.96 0.00
C ALA A 66 13.91 -10.64 -1.05
N ASN A 67 15.20 -10.81 -0.77
CA ASN A 67 16.15 -11.41 -1.69
C ASN A 67 16.12 -12.95 -1.70
N SER A 68 15.27 -13.60 -0.90
CA SER A 68 15.14 -15.07 -0.96
C SER A 68 14.53 -15.51 -2.30
N PRO A 69 14.90 -16.70 -2.81
CA PRO A 69 14.35 -17.22 -4.06
C PRO A 69 12.82 -17.27 -4.06
N GLU A 70 12.21 -17.64 -2.93
CA GLU A 70 10.76 -17.78 -2.76
C GLU A 70 10.05 -16.45 -2.88
N ILE A 71 10.55 -15.39 -2.23
CA ILE A 71 9.95 -14.06 -2.29
C ILE A 71 10.13 -13.44 -3.67
N ARG A 72 11.30 -13.60 -4.28
CA ARG A 72 11.56 -13.14 -5.64
C ARG A 72 10.61 -13.81 -6.64
N ALA A 73 10.40 -15.12 -6.53
CA ALA A 73 9.44 -15.84 -7.35
C ALA A 73 8.01 -15.34 -7.11
N ARG A 74 7.61 -15.18 -5.84
CA ARG A 74 6.29 -14.67 -5.45
C ARG A 74 6.05 -13.26 -6.00
N MET A 75 7.02 -12.35 -5.90
CA MET A 75 6.97 -11.01 -6.48
C MET A 75 6.83 -11.04 -8.01
N GLY A 76 7.58 -11.92 -8.69
CA GLY A 76 7.51 -12.08 -10.15
C GLY A 76 6.17 -12.59 -10.66
N CYS A 77 5.45 -13.37 -9.85
CA CYS A 77 4.17 -13.97 -10.23
C CYS A 77 2.94 -13.19 -9.74
N VAL A 78 3.09 -12.02 -9.12
CA VAL A 78 1.96 -11.26 -8.54
C VAL A 78 0.86 -11.01 -9.58
N CYS A 79 1.22 -10.53 -10.77
CA CYS A 79 0.25 -10.19 -11.81
C CYS A 79 -0.45 -11.40 -12.43
N GLU A 80 0.14 -12.59 -12.30
CA GLU A 80 -0.44 -13.86 -12.79
C GLU A 80 -1.28 -14.53 -11.71
N THR A 81 -0.95 -14.31 -10.46
CA THR A 81 -1.57 -14.97 -9.30
C THR A 81 -2.80 -14.23 -8.80
N PHE A 82 -2.78 -12.90 -8.81
CA PHE A 82 -3.84 -12.08 -8.26
C PHE A 82 -4.53 -11.24 -9.33
N PRO A 83 -5.87 -11.08 -9.25
CA PRO A 83 -6.60 -10.21 -10.18
C PRO A 83 -6.20 -8.75 -9.94
N LEU A 84 -5.85 -8.04 -11.02
CA LEU A 84 -5.62 -6.60 -11.01
C LEU A 84 -6.94 -5.88 -11.32
N LEU A 85 -7.84 -5.87 -10.34
CA LEU A 85 -9.17 -5.29 -10.46
C LEU A 85 -9.23 -3.89 -9.79
N ASN A 86 -10.37 -3.59 -9.17
CA ASN A 86 -10.63 -2.32 -8.52
C ASN A 86 -9.86 -2.16 -7.20
N ASN A 87 -9.85 -0.95 -6.67
CA ASN A 87 -9.17 -0.59 -5.43
C ASN A 87 -10.09 0.19 -4.48
N VAL A 88 -10.24 -0.32 -3.26
CA VAL A 88 -10.98 0.30 -2.16
C VAL A 88 -9.96 0.71 -1.10
N ASP A 89 -9.19 1.77 -1.40
CA ASP A 89 -7.98 2.15 -0.66
C ASP A 89 -8.24 2.37 0.83
N GLY A 90 -9.32 3.09 1.17
CA GLY A 90 -9.61 3.40 2.57
C GLY A 90 -9.86 2.16 3.42
N GLU A 91 -10.72 1.24 2.97
CA GLU A 91 -10.99 0.00 3.73
C GLU A 91 -9.78 -0.92 3.72
N SER A 92 -9.05 -1.00 2.61
CA SER A 92 -7.81 -1.76 2.51
C SER A 92 -6.76 -1.24 3.50
N ALA A 93 -6.53 0.07 3.55
CA ALA A 93 -5.60 0.69 4.49
C ALA A 93 -6.00 0.43 5.95
N ALA A 94 -7.29 0.56 6.29
CA ALA A 94 -7.79 0.28 7.63
C ALA A 94 -7.54 -1.19 8.04
N GLN A 95 -7.78 -2.14 7.15
CA GLN A 95 -7.53 -3.55 7.43
C GLN A 95 -6.04 -3.87 7.51
N LEU A 96 -5.22 -3.35 6.60
CA LEU A 96 -3.78 -3.57 6.61
C LEU A 96 -3.08 -2.90 7.81
N ALA A 97 -3.62 -1.80 8.34
CA ALA A 97 -3.14 -1.19 9.57
C ALA A 97 -3.19 -2.16 10.76
N THR A 98 -4.13 -3.12 10.77
CA THR A 98 -4.21 -4.13 11.84
C THR A 98 -2.99 -5.06 11.89
N LEU A 99 -2.20 -5.18 10.82
CA LEU A 99 -0.97 -5.96 10.78
C LEU A 99 0.13 -5.38 11.70
N PHE A 100 0.00 -4.13 12.12
CA PHE A 100 0.89 -3.50 13.09
C PHE A 100 0.49 -3.78 14.55
N ALA A 101 -0.66 -4.40 14.79
CA ALA A 101 -1.10 -4.72 16.13
C ALA A 101 -0.10 -5.66 16.84
N GLY A 102 0.31 -5.28 18.06
CA GLY A 102 1.29 -6.02 18.83
C GLY A 102 2.75 -5.85 18.40
N ARG A 103 3.03 -5.03 17.37
CA ARG A 103 4.41 -4.66 17.01
C ARG A 103 4.96 -3.70 18.04
N MET A 104 6.23 -3.92 18.44
CA MET A 104 6.89 -3.20 19.53
C MET A 104 7.92 -2.16 19.05
N GLU A 105 8.04 -1.99 17.74
CA GLU A 105 8.94 -1.00 17.16
C GLU A 105 8.48 0.43 17.50
N ASP A 106 9.43 1.32 17.83
CA ASP A 106 9.16 2.72 18.20
C ASP A 106 8.56 3.53 17.04
N LYS A 107 8.95 3.19 15.81
CA LYS A 107 8.41 3.80 14.58
C LYS A 107 7.71 2.75 13.74
N LYS A 108 6.49 3.05 13.33
CA LYS A 108 5.68 2.20 12.44
C LYS A 108 5.25 3.02 11.24
N ILE A 109 5.66 2.59 10.05
CA ILE A 109 5.40 3.32 8.81
C ILE A 109 4.64 2.41 7.86
N MET A 110 3.48 2.87 7.38
CA MET A 110 2.75 2.23 6.29
C MET A 110 2.99 3.01 5.00
N LEU A 111 3.68 2.37 4.06
CA LEU A 111 3.90 2.89 2.72
C LEU A 111 2.80 2.40 1.78
N VAL A 112 2.06 3.33 1.17
CA VAL A 112 1.00 3.01 0.21
C VAL A 112 1.43 3.44 -1.19
N MET A 113 1.56 2.48 -2.10
CA MET A 113 1.85 2.75 -3.51
C MET A 113 0.55 2.76 -4.30
N SER A 114 0.25 3.87 -4.96
CA SER A 114 -0.99 4.03 -5.72
C SER A 114 -0.71 4.75 -7.05
N ASP A 115 -1.48 4.39 -8.07
CA ASP A 115 -1.41 4.99 -9.41
C ASP A 115 -2.60 5.88 -9.74
N GLY A 116 -3.41 6.24 -8.73
CA GLY A 116 -4.58 7.06 -8.95
C GLY A 116 -5.50 7.20 -7.76
N GLU A 117 -6.77 7.34 -8.07
CA GLU A 117 -7.85 7.52 -7.10
C GLU A 117 -8.47 6.17 -6.69
N PRO A 118 -9.10 6.11 -5.50
CA PRO A 118 -9.92 4.96 -5.12
C PRO A 118 -11.02 4.73 -6.16
N CYS A 119 -11.09 3.50 -6.69
CA CYS A 119 -12.04 3.16 -7.74
C CYS A 119 -12.58 1.75 -7.55
N ALA A 120 -13.88 1.64 -7.29
CA ALA A 120 -14.60 0.38 -7.21
C ALA A 120 -16.08 0.60 -7.54
N THR A 121 -16.84 -0.49 -7.67
CA THR A 121 -18.30 -0.39 -7.82
C THR A 121 -18.91 0.01 -6.48
N GLY A 122 -19.51 1.21 -6.46
CA GLY A 122 -20.09 1.79 -5.26
C GLY A 122 -19.93 3.31 -5.21
N SER A 123 -19.82 3.87 -4.01
CA SER A 123 -19.74 5.32 -3.81
C SER A 123 -19.03 5.71 -2.51
N GLY A 124 -18.61 6.97 -2.43
CA GLY A 124 -18.06 7.55 -1.21
C GLY A 124 -16.60 7.24 -0.93
N PHE A 125 -15.88 6.60 -1.85
CA PHE A 125 -14.50 6.11 -1.64
C PHE A 125 -13.50 7.23 -1.31
N HIS A 126 -13.58 8.38 -1.97
CA HIS A 126 -12.69 9.51 -1.72
C HIS A 126 -12.81 10.06 -0.29
N GLN A 127 -14.06 10.25 0.15
CA GLN A 127 -14.31 10.75 1.51
C GLN A 127 -13.92 9.70 2.55
N HIS A 128 -14.20 8.43 2.28
CA HIS A 128 -13.84 7.32 3.15
C HIS A 128 -12.31 7.21 3.32
N LEU A 129 -11.55 7.30 2.21
CA LEU A 129 -10.09 7.27 2.27
C LEU A 129 -9.53 8.42 3.11
N ARG A 130 -10.02 9.67 2.92
CA ARG A 130 -9.60 10.81 3.74
C ARG A 130 -9.91 10.62 5.22
N THR A 131 -11.06 10.03 5.53
CA THR A 131 -11.43 9.74 6.92
C THR A 131 -10.49 8.69 7.52
N VAL A 132 -10.25 7.59 6.82
CA VAL A 132 -9.40 6.50 7.29
C VAL A 132 -7.94 6.93 7.46
N THR A 133 -7.36 7.64 6.50
CA THR A 133 -5.97 8.12 6.62
C THR A 133 -5.81 9.02 7.83
N LYS A 134 -6.75 9.94 8.05
CA LYS A 134 -6.74 10.79 9.24
C LYS A 134 -6.92 9.99 10.54
N GLU A 135 -7.81 8.99 10.56
CA GLU A 135 -8.02 8.13 11.73
C GLU A 135 -6.77 7.31 12.07
N ILE A 136 -6.10 6.71 11.08
CA ILE A 136 -4.85 5.97 11.31
C ILE A 136 -3.81 6.89 11.93
N GLU A 137 -3.57 8.08 11.36
CA GLU A 137 -2.57 9.03 11.87
C GLU A 137 -2.91 9.62 13.25
N THR A 138 -4.20 9.70 13.62
CA THR A 138 -4.61 10.33 14.89
C THR A 138 -4.89 9.34 16.02
N LEU A 139 -5.26 8.10 15.69
CA LEU A 139 -5.68 7.09 16.65
C LEU A 139 -4.68 5.93 16.80
N SER A 140 -3.61 5.94 16.04
CA SER A 140 -2.54 4.94 16.12
C SER A 140 -1.16 5.60 16.10
N ASP A 141 -0.12 4.80 16.32
CA ASP A 141 1.29 5.17 16.20
C ASP A 141 1.87 4.88 14.80
N ILE A 142 1.00 4.67 13.80
CA ILE A 142 1.38 4.41 12.42
C ILE A 142 1.47 5.73 11.66
N GLU A 143 2.64 6.01 11.11
CA GLU A 143 2.82 7.10 10.16
C GLU A 143 2.52 6.63 8.73
N LEU A 144 1.67 7.39 8.02
CA LEU A 144 1.31 7.09 6.64
C LEU A 144 2.21 7.86 5.67
N MET A 145 2.65 7.17 4.63
CA MET A 145 3.31 7.77 3.48
C MET A 145 2.73 7.19 2.19
N ALA A 146 2.45 8.03 1.21
CA ALA A 146 2.08 7.58 -0.12
C ALA A 146 3.23 7.75 -1.13
N ILE A 147 3.32 6.79 -2.04
CA ILE A 147 4.15 6.88 -3.24
C ILE A 147 3.22 6.85 -4.44
N GLY A 148 3.14 7.98 -5.15
CA GLY A 148 2.41 8.07 -6.41
C GLY A 148 3.23 7.46 -7.55
N ILE A 149 2.68 6.46 -8.21
CA ILE A 149 3.29 5.80 -9.36
C ILE A 149 2.77 6.46 -10.65
N LEU A 150 3.61 7.28 -11.26
CA LEU A 150 3.29 8.07 -12.47
C LEU A 150 2.06 9.00 -12.28
N THR A 151 1.75 9.39 -11.04
CA THR A 151 0.64 10.26 -10.70
C THR A 151 0.86 10.96 -9.37
N ASP A 152 0.34 12.17 -9.23
CA ASP A 152 0.38 12.93 -7.98
C ASP A 152 -0.96 12.88 -7.20
N GLU A 153 -1.94 12.11 -7.66
CA GLU A 153 -3.26 11.99 -7.03
C GLU A 153 -3.23 11.59 -5.55
N PRO A 154 -2.35 10.67 -5.08
CA PRO A 154 -2.30 10.28 -3.67
C PRO A 154 -2.04 11.44 -2.70
N ARG A 155 -1.39 12.54 -3.13
CA ARG A 155 -1.17 13.74 -2.30
C ARG A 155 -2.47 14.36 -1.75
N ARG A 156 -3.62 14.03 -2.35
CA ARG A 156 -4.94 14.52 -1.92
C ARG A 156 -5.43 13.83 -0.63
N TYR A 157 -4.83 12.70 -0.28
CA TYR A 157 -5.26 11.83 0.82
C TYR A 157 -4.20 11.63 1.90
N TYR A 158 -2.92 11.78 1.55
CA TYR A 158 -1.79 11.49 2.45
C TYR A 158 -0.98 12.74 2.72
N LYS A 159 -0.62 12.92 3.99
CA LYS A 159 0.19 14.06 4.44
C LYS A 159 1.64 13.96 3.95
N ASN A 160 2.21 12.75 4.03
CA ASN A 160 3.56 12.46 3.54
C ASN A 160 3.42 11.81 2.17
N TYR A 161 4.15 12.33 1.19
CA TYR A 161 3.97 11.93 -0.20
C TYR A 161 5.28 12.04 -0.99
N ALA A 162 5.53 11.06 -1.86
CA ALA A 162 6.57 11.10 -2.87
C ALA A 162 6.00 10.70 -4.24
N LEU A 163 6.54 11.27 -5.31
CA LEU A 163 6.22 10.89 -6.69
C LEU A 163 7.37 10.06 -7.26
N VAL A 164 7.04 8.98 -7.95
CA VAL A 164 7.99 8.12 -8.64
C VAL A 164 7.54 7.94 -10.09
N ASN A 165 8.35 8.43 -11.03
CA ASN A 165 8.10 8.33 -12.46
C ASN A 165 8.98 7.25 -13.13
N SER A 166 10.05 6.81 -12.46
CA SER A 166 10.92 5.73 -12.91
C SER A 166 11.56 4.99 -11.74
N VAL A 167 12.15 3.82 -11.99
CA VAL A 167 12.88 3.06 -10.96
C VAL A 167 14.09 3.84 -10.43
N GLU A 168 14.72 4.64 -11.27
CA GLU A 168 15.88 5.47 -10.92
C GLU A 168 15.53 6.59 -9.93
N GLU A 169 14.31 7.14 -10.04
CA GLU A 169 13.81 8.18 -9.13
C GLU A 169 13.39 7.64 -7.77
N LEU A 170 13.14 6.33 -7.66
CA LEU A 170 12.68 5.71 -6.43
C LEU A 170 13.62 5.97 -5.26
N GLY A 171 14.91 5.72 -5.45
CA GLY A 171 15.90 5.86 -4.38
C GLY A 171 15.91 7.27 -3.78
N PRO A 172 16.22 8.32 -4.57
CA PRO A 172 16.26 9.68 -4.08
C PRO A 172 14.96 10.18 -3.46
N SER A 173 13.82 9.95 -4.14
CA SER A 173 12.52 10.48 -3.70
C SER A 173 12.03 9.80 -2.42
N VAL A 174 12.05 8.47 -2.38
CA VAL A 174 11.55 7.71 -1.23
C VAL A 174 12.48 7.83 -0.03
N VAL A 175 13.81 7.75 -0.24
CA VAL A 175 14.79 7.90 0.85
C VAL A 175 14.68 9.27 1.50
N THR A 176 14.50 10.33 0.73
CA THR A 176 14.33 11.68 1.27
C THR A 176 13.10 11.76 2.18
N GLU A 177 11.95 11.28 1.73
CA GLU A 177 10.71 11.33 2.52
C GLU A 177 10.75 10.38 3.72
N LEU A 178 11.27 9.15 3.55
CA LEU A 178 11.44 8.22 4.68
C LEU A 178 12.41 8.78 5.73
N SER A 179 13.54 9.37 5.30
CA SER A 179 14.47 10.00 6.23
C SER A 179 13.82 11.13 7.02
N ARG A 180 12.99 11.92 6.36
CA ARG A 180 12.22 12.98 7.03
C ARG A 180 11.28 12.43 8.12
N ILE A 181 10.57 11.34 7.82
CA ILE A 181 9.65 10.71 8.78
C ILE A 181 10.41 10.05 9.94
N ILE A 182 11.52 9.37 9.65
CA ILE A 182 12.30 8.65 10.68
C ILE A 182 13.02 9.62 11.64
N LEU A 183 13.44 10.78 11.16
CA LEU A 183 14.20 11.75 11.94
C LEU A 183 13.32 12.77 12.72
N MET A 184 12.01 12.77 12.50
CA MET A 184 11.04 13.55 13.28
C MET A 184 10.63 12.80 14.55
#